data_f975ea43389d08972368da0fa48452d9
#
_entry.id   f975ea43389d08972368da0fa48452d9
#
_cell.length_a   1.000
_cell.length_b   1.000
_cell.length_c   1.000
_cell.angle_alpha   90.00
_cell.angle_beta   90.00
_cell.angle_gamma   90.00
#
_symmetry.space_group_name_H-M   'P 1'
#
loop_
_entity.id
_entity.type
_entity.pdbx_description
1 polymer ?
#
loop_
_entity_poly.entity_id
_entity_poly.type
_entity_poly.pdbx_seq_one_letter_code
_entity_poly.pdbx_strand_id
1 'polypeptide(L)'
;MIFILGAGIVGLTIGNTXVKNGYKVTIFDLSEKSQSSKAAVGMLAPLLEAKPXEQELFELMIESKXKWLSFSKELKAKTNINXHXXENSSLIIAKDSNDHXRLLFRKKFFKKIGFEVDLLDRNKTLKLEPLLSHRVYSSLYCVGQDQVNPDYLKKALKKKFIKDGGKIKNHKVEKLIKRKERVGINIDEKEYFASKIILATGSWSRKLLLKSFNVSFPMQPIKGVSLIIKSPKASKLLKHNLWFKNIYIAPRDSGEISIGATEDEKGFNDSIYVDEINFLLKNLCDSLPFANDYEIIEFRSGLRPSTQDGFPIIGRLENISKNIFCAFGHYRHGILLSPITAEIILSLLKNSKLKDKYKFFSPERFNYKC
;
A
#
# COMPACT_ATOMS: atom_id res chain seq x y z
N MET A 1 -22.73 -15.00 6.10
CA MET A 1 -21.70 -14.28 6.88
C MET A 1 -20.34 -14.54 6.25
N ILE A 2 -19.53 -13.47 6.10
CA ILE A 2 -18.20 -13.54 5.52
C ILE A 2 -17.17 -13.23 6.61
N PHE A 3 -16.10 -14.02 6.68
CA PHE A 3 -14.94 -13.71 7.51
C PHE A 3 -13.83 -13.12 6.66
N ILE A 4 -13.21 -12.05 7.13
CA ILE A 4 -12.01 -11.47 6.52
C ILE A 4 -10.88 -11.63 7.54
N LEU A 5 -9.73 -12.12 7.11
CA LEU A 5 -8.56 -12.26 7.97
C LEU A 5 -7.57 -11.15 7.62
N GLY A 6 -7.35 -10.24 8.60
CA GLY A 6 -6.49 -9.07 8.48
C GLY A 6 -7.26 -7.75 8.38
N ALA A 7 -7.03 -6.84 9.34
CA ALA A 7 -7.57 -5.48 9.34
C ALA A 7 -6.51 -4.44 8.89
N GLY A 8 -5.70 -4.81 7.93
CA GLY A 8 -4.88 -3.86 7.16
C GLY A 8 -5.77 -3.06 6.20
N ILE A 9 -5.19 -2.10 5.48
CA ILE A 9 -5.96 -1.24 4.57
C ILE A 9 -6.72 -2.07 3.53
N VAL A 10 -6.11 -3.11 2.96
CA VAL A 10 -6.77 -3.97 1.96
C VAL A 10 -7.99 -4.68 2.58
N GLY A 11 -7.81 -5.34 3.74
CA GLY A 11 -8.91 -6.06 4.41
C GLY A 11 -10.05 -5.14 4.84
N LEU A 12 -9.72 -3.97 5.38
CA LEU A 12 -10.72 -2.97 5.77
C LEU A 12 -11.48 -2.41 4.57
N THR A 13 -10.79 -2.18 3.44
CA THR A 13 -11.44 -1.69 2.21
C THR A 13 -12.39 -2.74 1.65
N ILE A 14 -11.96 -4.00 1.60
CA ILE A 14 -12.82 -5.13 1.21
C ILE A 14 -14.04 -5.22 2.16
N GLY A 15 -13.79 -5.15 3.46
CA GLY A 15 -14.85 -5.21 4.48
C GLY A 15 -15.90 -4.13 4.28
N ASN A 16 -15.47 -2.87 4.10
CA ASN A 16 -16.36 -1.74 3.80
C ASN A 16 -17.16 -1.97 2.52
N THR A 17 -16.52 -2.43 1.50
CA THR A 17 -17.17 -2.77 0.24
C THR A 17 -18.16 -3.92 0.40
N UNK A 18 -17.91 -5.01 1.24
CA UNK A 18 -18.61 -5.98 1.43
C UNK A 18 -19.73 -5.67 2.10
N VAL A 19 -19.66 -4.72 3.29
CA VAL A 19 -20.84 -4.32 4.10
C VAL A 19 -21.81 -3.42 3.29
N LYS A 20 -21.25 -2.46 2.57
CA LYS A 20 -22.03 -1.56 1.69
C LYS A 20 -22.92 -2.33 0.69
N ASN A 21 -22.54 -3.56 0.33
CA ASN A 21 -23.29 -4.43 -0.58
C ASN A 21 -24.16 -5.47 0.16
N GLY A 22 -24.47 -5.23 1.45
CA GLY A 22 -25.43 -6.02 2.21
C GLY A 22 -24.89 -7.30 2.84
N TYR A 23 -23.59 -7.55 2.78
CA TYR A 23 -23.00 -8.73 3.40
C TYR A 23 -22.76 -8.51 4.90
N LYS A 24 -23.05 -9.53 5.71
CA LYS A 24 -22.63 -9.56 7.12
C LYS A 24 -21.16 -9.97 7.16
N VAL A 25 -20.30 -9.08 7.71
CA VAL A 25 -18.84 -9.25 7.69
C VAL A 25 -18.26 -9.17 9.10
N THR A 26 -17.38 -10.14 9.43
CA THR A 26 -16.53 -10.07 10.62
C THR A 26 -15.06 -10.13 10.15
N ILE A 27 -14.28 -9.14 10.61
CA ILE A 27 -12.82 -9.11 10.37
C ILE A 27 -12.11 -9.64 11.62
N PHE A 28 -11.19 -10.56 11.44
CA PHE A 28 -10.30 -11.07 12.50
C PHE A 28 -8.91 -10.51 12.28
N ASP A 29 -8.33 -9.91 13.30
CA ASP A 29 -7.00 -9.28 13.22
C ASP A 29 -6.29 -9.37 14.56
N LEU A 30 -5.01 -9.67 14.54
CA LEU A 30 -4.20 -9.69 15.77
C LEU A 30 -3.60 -8.32 16.07
N SER A 31 -3.69 -7.37 15.15
CA SER A 31 -3.10 -6.02 15.29
C SER A 31 -1.58 -6.06 15.47
N GLU A 32 -0.89 -6.88 14.66
CA GLU A 32 0.57 -6.99 14.68
C GLU A 32 1.23 -5.62 14.46
N LYS A 33 2.30 -5.37 15.21
CA LYS A 33 3.04 -4.09 15.15
C LYS A 33 3.64 -3.83 13.77
N SER A 34 4.06 -4.89 13.08
CA SER A 34 4.78 -4.86 11.80
C SER A 34 3.89 -4.86 10.56
N GLN A 35 2.61 -4.50 10.69
CA GLN A 35 1.71 -4.36 9.52
C GLN A 35 2.27 -3.34 8.53
N SER A 36 2.33 -3.71 7.23
CA SER A 36 2.81 -2.83 6.15
C SER A 36 2.14 -1.46 6.16
N SER A 37 0.83 -1.43 6.42
CA SER A 37 0.03 -0.20 6.42
C SER A 37 0.51 0.82 7.46
N LYS A 38 1.12 0.36 8.54
CA LYS A 38 1.58 1.23 9.63
C LYS A 38 2.85 2.00 9.23
N ALA A 39 3.75 1.34 8.49
CA ALA A 39 5.02 1.94 8.07
C ALA A 39 4.92 2.61 6.68
N ALA A 40 3.77 2.52 6.03
CA ALA A 40 3.59 3.07 4.69
C ALA A 40 3.56 4.60 4.71
N VAL A 41 4.21 5.22 3.72
CA VAL A 41 4.17 6.68 3.55
C VAL A 41 2.87 7.13 2.87
N GLY A 42 2.24 6.26 2.09
CA GLY A 42 0.91 6.52 1.54
C GLY A 42 0.87 7.09 0.13
N MET A 43 1.87 6.81 -0.68
CA MET A 43 1.96 7.32 -2.05
C MET A 43 0.86 6.70 -2.93
N LEU A 44 0.18 7.56 -3.72
CA LEU A 44 -0.84 7.19 -4.72
C LEU A 44 -0.31 7.64 -6.09
N ALA A 45 0.82 7.08 -6.48
CA ALA A 45 1.65 7.59 -7.57
C ALA A 45 1.94 6.49 -8.62
N PRO A 46 0.92 6.02 -9.34
CA PRO A 46 1.11 4.91 -10.30
C PRO A 46 2.19 5.19 -11.35
N LEU A 47 2.27 6.41 -11.86
CA LEU A 47 3.27 6.75 -12.88
C LEU A 47 4.70 6.63 -12.32
N LEU A 48 4.91 7.05 -11.08
CA LEU A 48 6.23 7.03 -10.45
C LEU A 48 6.66 5.62 -10.05
N GLU A 49 5.70 4.72 -9.88
CA GLU A 49 5.93 3.30 -9.57
C GLU A 49 6.00 2.43 -10.85
N ALA A 50 5.65 2.99 -12.02
CA ALA A 50 5.64 2.24 -13.30
C ALA A 50 7.04 1.75 -13.68
N LYS A 51 7.12 0.48 -14.11
CA LYS A 51 8.36 -0.15 -14.61
C LYS A 51 8.11 -0.83 -15.95
N PRO A 52 9.15 -0.84 -16.82
CA PRO A 52 9.07 -1.71 -17.99
C PRO A 52 8.78 -3.16 -17.55
N UNK A 53 7.76 -3.76 -18.23
CA UNK A 53 7.38 -5.03 -17.98
C UNK A 53 6.29 -5.30 -17.04
N GLU A 54 6.03 -4.30 -16.44
CA GLU A 54 4.94 -4.46 -15.48
C GLU A 54 3.66 -3.76 -15.99
N GLN A 55 3.33 -3.89 -17.26
CA GLN A 55 2.19 -3.19 -17.88
C GLN A 55 0.85 -3.51 -17.21
N GLU A 56 0.58 -4.79 -16.93
CA GLU A 56 -0.67 -5.23 -16.30
C GLU A 56 -0.85 -4.60 -14.90
N LEU A 57 0.24 -4.55 -14.14
CA LEU A 57 0.22 -3.91 -12.82
C LEU A 57 0.01 -2.39 -12.95
N PHE A 58 0.68 -1.76 -13.92
CA PHE A 58 0.51 -0.33 -14.18
C PHE A 58 -0.95 0.01 -14.54
N GLU A 59 -1.57 -0.77 -15.42
CA GLU A 59 -2.98 -0.58 -15.80
C GLU A 59 -3.91 -0.74 -14.57
N LEU A 60 -3.62 -1.73 -13.71
CA LEU A 60 -4.38 -1.93 -12.47
C LEU A 60 -4.21 -0.75 -11.52
N MET A 61 -2.98 -0.22 -11.41
CA MET A 61 -2.68 0.96 -10.59
C MET A 61 -3.43 2.21 -11.08
N ILE A 62 -3.44 2.44 -12.40
CA ILE A 62 -4.15 3.57 -13.01
C ILE A 62 -5.67 3.42 -12.76
N GLU A 63 -6.22 2.24 -12.98
CA GLU A 63 -7.65 2.00 -12.75
C GLU A 63 -8.03 2.21 -11.28
N SER A 64 -7.17 1.80 -10.38
CA SER A 64 -7.39 2.05 -8.94
C SER A 64 -7.28 3.54 -8.60
N LYS A 65 -6.33 4.21 -9.21
CA LYS A 65 -6.11 5.65 -9.00
C LYS A 65 -7.33 6.49 -9.37
N UNK A 66 -7.96 6.15 -10.30
CA UNK A 66 -9.01 6.69 -10.72
C UNK A 66 -10.09 6.70 -9.82
N LYS A 67 -10.14 5.81 -8.86
CA LYS A 67 -11.21 5.64 -7.85
C LYS A 67 -10.96 6.43 -6.56
N TRP A 68 -9.73 6.84 -6.34
CA TRP A 68 -9.30 7.42 -5.05
C TRP A 68 -10.05 8.69 -4.66
N LEU A 69 -10.33 9.58 -5.62
CA LEU A 69 -11.01 10.84 -5.30
C LEU A 69 -12.42 10.60 -4.72
N SER A 70 -13.22 9.77 -5.39
CA SER A 70 -14.57 9.42 -4.91
C SER A 70 -14.52 8.63 -3.61
N PHE A 71 -13.58 7.68 -3.51
CA PHE A 71 -13.38 6.86 -2.33
C PHE A 71 -13.02 7.71 -1.10
N SER A 72 -12.10 8.66 -1.25
CA SER A 72 -11.67 9.58 -0.19
C SER A 72 -12.84 10.48 0.25
N LYS A 73 -13.59 11.03 -0.71
CA LYS A 73 -14.77 11.87 -0.43
C LYS A 73 -15.84 11.08 0.34
N GLU A 74 -16.12 9.84 -0.06
CA GLU A 74 -17.08 8.98 0.65
C GLU A 74 -16.64 8.72 2.09
N LEU A 75 -15.35 8.38 2.30
CA LEU A 75 -14.81 8.16 3.65
C LEU A 75 -14.97 9.41 4.53
N LYS A 76 -14.60 10.58 4.00
CA LYS A 76 -14.72 11.85 4.73
C LYS A 76 -16.17 12.13 5.09
N ALA A 77 -17.11 11.99 4.15
CA ALA A 77 -18.53 12.24 4.38
C ALA A 77 -19.11 11.32 5.45
N LYS A 78 -18.72 10.04 5.48
CA LYS A 78 -19.27 9.04 6.41
C LYS A 78 -18.63 9.09 7.81
N THR A 79 -17.39 9.57 7.91
CA THR A 79 -16.61 9.47 9.16
C THR A 79 -16.19 10.82 9.76
N ASN A 80 -16.23 11.87 8.97
CA ASN A 80 -15.67 13.19 9.27
C ASN A 80 -14.14 13.13 9.48
N ILE A 81 -13.48 12.17 8.83
CA ILE A 81 -12.01 12.04 8.84
C ILE A 81 -11.51 12.31 7.42
N ASN A 82 -10.62 13.29 7.29
CA ASN A 82 -10.00 13.63 6.02
C ASN A 82 -8.78 12.72 5.77
N UNK A 83 -8.71 11.84 4.65
CA UNK A 83 -7.89 11.13 4.34
C UNK A 83 -7.00 11.69 3.71
N HIS A 84 -6.73 13.13 3.76
CA HIS A 84 -5.75 13.99 3.12
C HIS A 84 -5.33 13.51 1.73
N UNK A 85 -6.02 13.26 0.80
CA UNK A 85 -5.85 12.94 -0.31
C UNK A 85 -5.48 13.97 -0.88
N UNK A 86 -4.48 14.42 -0.85
CA UNK A 86 -4.05 15.25 -1.32
C UNK A 86 -3.94 15.12 -2.51
N GLU A 87 -4.34 15.95 -3.38
CA GLU A 87 -4.16 16.06 -4.81
C GLU A 87 -2.87 16.83 -5.14
N ASN A 88 -1.80 16.32 -4.67
CA ASN A 88 -0.47 16.93 -4.84
C ASN A 88 0.18 16.45 -6.14
N SER A 89 1.08 17.27 -6.67
CA SER A 89 2.01 16.82 -7.72
C SER A 89 3.28 16.26 -7.06
N SER A 90 4.06 15.54 -7.84
CA SER A 90 5.33 14.97 -7.39
C SER A 90 6.49 15.48 -8.23
N LEU A 91 7.65 15.61 -7.60
CA LEU A 91 8.92 15.89 -8.27
C LEU A 91 9.84 14.70 -8.13
N ILE A 92 10.35 14.16 -9.24
CA ILE A 92 11.44 13.19 -9.21
C ILE A 92 12.73 13.99 -9.37
N ILE A 93 13.58 13.95 -8.36
CA ILE A 93 14.75 14.84 -8.23
C ILE A 93 16.02 14.11 -8.67
N ALA A 94 16.80 14.78 -9.52
CA ALA A 94 18.17 14.40 -9.85
C ALA A 94 19.13 15.28 -9.04
N LYS A 95 20.13 14.66 -8.42
CA LYS A 95 21.18 15.37 -7.65
C LYS A 95 22.45 15.61 -8.47
N ASP A 96 22.63 14.84 -9.52
CA ASP A 96 23.83 14.90 -10.39
C ASP A 96 23.49 14.54 -11.84
N SER A 97 24.50 14.54 -12.70
CA SER A 97 24.35 14.23 -14.12
C SER A 97 23.93 12.75 -14.36
N ASN A 98 24.34 11.82 -13.50
CA ASN A 98 23.94 10.42 -13.61
C ASN A 98 22.46 10.25 -13.31
N ASP A 99 21.97 10.91 -12.29
CA ASP A 99 20.55 10.94 -11.95
C ASP A 99 19.76 11.61 -13.08
N HIS A 100 20.31 12.69 -13.65
CA HIS A 100 19.68 13.36 -14.80
C HIS A 100 19.51 12.41 -15.99
N UNK A 101 20.24 11.68 -16.12
CA UNK A 101 20.15 10.80 -17.09
C UNK A 101 19.12 9.84 -16.92
N ARG A 102 19.07 9.35 -15.78
CA ARG A 102 17.96 8.44 -15.43
C ARG A 102 16.58 9.14 -15.62
N LEU A 103 16.49 10.41 -15.30
CA LEU A 103 15.24 11.17 -15.53
C LEU A 103 14.88 11.22 -17.02
N LEU A 104 15.86 11.40 -17.89
CA LEU A 104 15.60 11.42 -19.35
C LEU A 104 15.04 10.08 -19.84
N PHE A 105 15.61 8.96 -19.36
CA PHE A 105 15.06 7.63 -19.65
C PHE A 105 13.63 7.47 -19.11
N ARG A 106 13.39 7.90 -17.89
CA ARG A 106 12.05 7.86 -17.30
C ARG A 106 11.07 8.72 -18.09
N LYS A 107 11.46 9.91 -18.51
CA LYS A 107 10.62 10.79 -19.34
C LYS A 107 10.24 10.09 -20.66
N LYS A 108 11.22 9.47 -21.35
CA LYS A 108 10.95 8.71 -22.58
C LYS A 108 10.00 7.54 -22.31
N PHE A 109 10.23 6.81 -21.23
CA PHE A 109 9.36 5.69 -20.84
C PHE A 109 7.93 6.19 -20.54
N PHE A 110 7.78 7.25 -19.77
CA PHE A 110 6.45 7.82 -19.46
C PHE A 110 5.72 8.24 -20.74
N LYS A 111 6.43 8.89 -21.68
CA LYS A 111 5.85 9.25 -22.98
C LYS A 111 5.39 8.01 -23.75
N LYS A 112 6.19 6.94 -23.75
CA LYS A 112 5.84 5.66 -24.41
C LYS A 112 4.55 5.05 -23.85
N ILE A 113 4.30 5.20 -22.54
CA ILE A 113 3.07 4.69 -21.90
C ILE A 113 1.95 5.74 -21.84
N GLY A 114 2.08 6.84 -22.62
CA GLY A 114 1.01 7.84 -22.80
C GLY A 114 0.98 8.99 -21.80
N PHE A 115 2.08 9.25 -21.08
CA PHE A 115 2.13 10.31 -20.08
C PHE A 115 3.20 11.35 -20.40
N GLU A 116 2.79 12.61 -20.51
CA GLU A 116 3.71 13.73 -20.66
C GLU A 116 4.06 14.28 -19.27
N VAL A 117 5.35 14.53 -19.07
CA VAL A 117 5.87 15.13 -17.83
C VAL A 117 6.89 16.21 -18.18
N ASP A 118 7.00 17.22 -17.34
CA ASP A 118 7.90 18.35 -17.58
C ASP A 118 9.27 18.08 -16.96
N LEU A 119 10.31 18.23 -17.77
CA LEU A 119 11.68 18.25 -17.29
C LEU A 119 12.04 19.69 -16.90
N LEU A 120 12.33 19.88 -15.62
CA LEU A 120 12.68 21.19 -15.06
C LEU A 120 14.17 21.25 -14.78
N ASP A 121 14.77 22.39 -15.14
CA ASP A 121 16.14 22.70 -14.75
C ASP A 121 16.22 23.01 -13.25
N ARG A 122 17.44 23.21 -12.75
CA ARG A 122 17.71 23.52 -11.35
C ARG A 122 16.90 24.74 -10.85
N ASN A 123 16.92 25.81 -11.62
CA ASN A 123 16.30 27.08 -11.19
C ASN A 123 14.78 26.93 -11.06
N LYS A 124 14.13 26.28 -12.03
CA LYS A 124 12.69 26.01 -11.99
C LYS A 124 12.34 25.05 -10.83
N THR A 125 13.17 24.05 -10.59
CA THR A 125 12.98 23.09 -9.49
C THR A 125 13.02 23.81 -8.13
N LEU A 126 14.05 24.63 -7.90
CA LEU A 126 14.21 25.37 -6.65
C LEU A 126 13.14 26.46 -6.47
N LYS A 127 12.61 27.00 -7.57
CA LYS A 127 11.47 27.96 -7.50
C LYS A 127 10.20 27.25 -7.01
N LEU A 128 9.97 26.00 -7.42
CA LEU A 128 8.82 25.21 -6.94
C LEU A 128 9.02 24.75 -5.49
N GLU A 129 10.22 24.30 -5.15
CA GLU A 129 10.56 23.79 -3.82
C GLU A 129 11.83 24.45 -3.28
N PRO A 130 11.71 25.65 -2.68
CA PRO A 130 12.87 26.39 -2.17
C PRO A 130 13.59 25.71 -1.01
N LEU A 131 12.97 24.72 -0.37
CA LEU A 131 13.55 23.96 0.76
C LEU A 131 14.51 22.87 0.31
N LEU A 132 14.56 22.56 -1.00
CA LEU A 132 15.50 21.58 -1.53
C LEU A 132 16.96 22.04 -1.37
N SER A 133 17.85 21.07 -1.23
CA SER A 133 19.30 21.31 -1.27
C SER A 133 19.69 22.01 -2.58
N HIS A 134 20.61 22.95 -2.51
CA HIS A 134 21.18 23.61 -3.71
C HIS A 134 21.97 22.64 -4.62
N ARG A 135 22.14 21.38 -4.20
CA ARG A 135 22.79 20.34 -5.02
C ARG A 135 21.82 19.69 -6.03
N VAL A 136 20.57 20.17 -6.11
CA VAL A 136 19.63 19.70 -7.14
C VAL A 136 20.17 20.06 -8.54
N TYR A 137 20.15 19.08 -9.45
CA TYR A 137 20.54 19.24 -10.84
C TYR A 137 19.33 19.53 -11.74
N SER A 138 18.26 18.74 -11.59
CA SER A 138 17.02 18.84 -12.38
C SER A 138 15.91 18.04 -11.72
N SER A 139 14.68 18.14 -12.25
CA SER A 139 13.59 17.28 -11.79
C SER A 139 12.60 16.99 -12.93
N LEU A 140 11.81 15.90 -12.75
CA LEU A 140 10.58 15.68 -13.54
C LEU A 140 9.39 16.09 -12.68
N TYR A 141 8.57 16.96 -13.22
CA TYR A 141 7.31 17.39 -12.59
C TYR A 141 6.18 16.50 -13.09
N CYS A 142 5.56 15.78 -12.17
CA CYS A 142 4.55 14.75 -12.47
C CYS A 142 3.23 15.12 -11.79
N VAL A 143 2.26 15.60 -12.57
CA VAL A 143 0.94 15.99 -12.07
C VAL A 143 0.12 14.77 -11.68
N GLY A 144 -0.72 14.90 -10.65
CA GLY A 144 -1.66 13.84 -10.24
C GLY A 144 -1.01 12.63 -9.58
N GLN A 145 0.26 12.76 -9.17
CA GLN A 145 0.95 11.72 -8.42
C GLN A 145 0.87 12.07 -6.94
N ASP A 146 -0.19 11.61 -6.31
CA ASP A 146 -0.73 12.08 -5.04
C ASP A 146 -0.27 11.24 -3.84
N GLN A 147 -0.88 11.53 -2.70
CA GLN A 147 -0.65 10.79 -1.47
C GLN A 147 -1.91 10.76 -0.60
N VAL A 148 -1.91 9.88 0.37
CA VAL A 148 -2.93 9.79 1.42
C VAL A 148 -2.20 9.56 2.75
N ASN A 149 -2.75 10.05 3.84
CA ASN A 149 -2.21 9.73 5.17
C ASN A 149 -2.70 8.33 5.59
N PRO A 150 -1.81 7.32 5.72
CA PRO A 150 -2.23 5.95 6.02
C PRO A 150 -2.91 5.79 7.37
N ASP A 151 -2.52 6.57 8.37
CA ASP A 151 -3.11 6.49 9.72
C ASP A 151 -4.56 6.98 9.70
N TYR A 152 -4.80 8.15 9.08
CA TYR A 152 -6.15 8.67 8.93
C TYR A 152 -7.00 7.79 8.04
N LEU A 153 -6.41 7.24 6.97
CA LEU A 153 -7.10 6.29 6.10
C LEU A 153 -7.55 5.05 6.87
N LYS A 154 -6.64 4.43 7.62
CA LYS A 154 -6.97 3.23 8.41
C LYS A 154 -8.03 3.53 9.47
N LYS A 155 -7.92 4.68 10.14
CA LYS A 155 -8.90 5.14 11.14
C LYS A 155 -10.28 5.35 10.51
N ALA A 156 -10.34 6.02 9.35
CA ALA A 156 -11.59 6.27 8.62
C ALA A 156 -12.24 4.95 8.17
N LEU A 157 -11.45 4.05 7.57
CA LEU A 157 -11.94 2.74 7.13
C LEU A 157 -12.52 1.93 8.29
N LYS A 158 -11.83 1.90 9.42
CA LYS A 158 -12.26 1.17 10.62
C LYS A 158 -13.57 1.77 11.19
N LYS A 159 -13.61 3.12 11.31
CA LYS A 159 -14.78 3.84 11.82
C LYS A 159 -16.00 3.58 10.93
N LYS A 160 -15.84 3.73 9.61
CA LYS A 160 -16.92 3.49 8.64
C LYS A 160 -17.40 2.03 8.73
N PHE A 161 -16.47 1.07 8.72
CA PHE A 161 -16.80 -0.36 8.75
C PHE A 161 -17.68 -0.72 9.97
N ILE A 162 -17.30 -0.23 11.16
CA ILE A 162 -18.05 -0.48 12.40
C ILE A 162 -19.42 0.22 12.34
N LYS A 163 -19.43 1.49 11.91
CA LYS A 163 -20.66 2.29 11.78
C LYS A 163 -21.69 1.62 10.85
N ASP A 164 -21.23 1.01 9.78
CA ASP A 164 -22.07 0.35 8.78
C ASP A 164 -22.44 -1.11 9.17
N GLY A 165 -22.10 -1.55 10.41
CA GLY A 165 -22.52 -2.84 10.96
C GLY A 165 -21.49 -3.97 10.85
N GLY A 166 -20.28 -3.68 10.38
CA GLY A 166 -19.18 -4.64 10.37
C GLY A 166 -18.65 -4.89 11.79
N LYS A 167 -18.10 -6.08 12.02
CA LYS A 167 -17.52 -6.45 13.33
C LYS A 167 -16.02 -6.73 13.19
N ILE A 168 -15.23 -6.23 14.14
CA ILE A 168 -13.79 -6.52 14.22
C ILE A 168 -13.55 -7.28 15.52
N LYS A 169 -12.87 -8.42 15.41
CA LYS A 169 -12.49 -9.26 16.55
C LYS A 169 -10.97 -9.34 16.63
N ASN A 170 -10.42 -9.02 17.81
CA ASN A 170 -8.99 -9.06 18.06
C ASN A 170 -8.59 -10.48 18.49
N HIS A 171 -8.49 -11.39 17.53
CA HIS A 171 -8.11 -12.77 17.77
C HIS A 171 -7.14 -13.24 16.70
N LYS A 172 -6.18 -14.04 17.13
CA LYS A 172 -5.24 -14.73 16.22
C LYS A 172 -5.94 -15.93 15.59
N VAL A 173 -6.07 -15.90 14.29
CA VAL A 173 -6.55 -17.09 13.55
C VAL A 173 -5.36 -18.02 13.38
N GLU A 174 -5.45 -19.20 13.95
CA GLU A 174 -4.36 -20.19 13.97
C GLU A 174 -4.30 -21.01 12.71
N LYS A 175 -5.47 -21.33 12.13
CA LYS A 175 -5.60 -22.24 11.00
C LYS A 175 -6.93 -21.99 10.28
N LEU A 176 -6.92 -22.19 8.97
CA LEU A 176 -8.15 -22.29 8.17
C LEU A 176 -8.66 -23.73 8.22
N ILE A 177 -9.97 -23.89 8.09
CA ILE A 177 -10.63 -25.20 8.14
C ILE A 177 -11.51 -25.35 6.91
N LYS A 178 -11.51 -26.56 6.34
CA LYS A 178 -12.48 -26.96 5.31
C LYS A 178 -13.15 -28.26 5.77
N ARG A 179 -14.48 -28.25 5.84
CA ARG A 179 -15.28 -29.43 6.16
C ARG A 179 -16.37 -29.58 5.10
N LYS A 180 -16.13 -30.48 4.13
CA LYS A 180 -16.98 -30.58 2.92
C LYS A 180 -17.05 -29.22 2.23
N GLU A 181 -18.24 -28.66 2.09
CA GLU A 181 -18.46 -27.36 1.45
C GLU A 181 -18.35 -26.16 2.40
N ARG A 182 -18.21 -26.41 3.70
CA ARG A 182 -18.11 -25.34 4.72
C ARG A 182 -16.65 -24.94 4.93
N VAL A 183 -16.43 -23.65 5.11
CA VAL A 183 -15.11 -23.09 5.41
C VAL A 183 -15.14 -22.41 6.78
N GLY A 184 -14.03 -22.47 7.49
CA GLY A 184 -13.97 -21.95 8.85
C GLY A 184 -12.57 -21.56 9.27
N ILE A 185 -12.46 -21.13 10.50
CA ILE A 185 -11.20 -20.74 11.16
C ILE A 185 -11.12 -21.38 12.53
N ASN A 186 -9.90 -21.63 12.97
CA ASN A 186 -9.62 -22.08 14.32
C ASN A 186 -9.06 -20.90 15.13
N ILE A 187 -9.62 -20.68 16.31
CA ILE A 187 -9.19 -19.68 17.30
C ILE A 187 -9.26 -20.34 18.67
N ASP A 188 -8.14 -20.41 19.38
CA ASP A 188 -8.08 -20.99 20.74
C ASP A 188 -8.75 -22.37 20.78
N GLU A 189 -8.38 -23.24 19.83
CA GLU A 189 -8.89 -24.62 19.67
C GLU A 189 -10.38 -24.73 19.29
N LYS A 190 -11.09 -23.61 19.12
CA LYS A 190 -12.51 -23.60 18.72
C LYS A 190 -12.65 -23.29 17.23
N GLU A 191 -13.60 -24.00 16.61
CA GLU A 191 -13.90 -23.84 15.18
C GLU A 191 -15.07 -22.87 14.97
N TYR A 192 -14.90 -21.91 14.08
CA TYR A 192 -15.92 -20.95 13.67
C TYR A 192 -16.11 -21.04 12.16
N PHE A 193 -17.36 -21.16 11.71
CA PHE A 193 -17.66 -21.36 10.29
C PHE A 193 -18.33 -20.12 9.67
N ALA A 194 -18.03 -19.92 8.39
CA ALA A 194 -18.59 -18.84 7.56
C ALA A 194 -19.01 -19.39 6.20
N SER A 195 -19.82 -18.63 5.48
CA SER A 195 -20.14 -18.97 4.09
C SER A 195 -18.94 -18.75 3.17
N LYS A 196 -18.12 -17.73 3.47
CA LYS A 196 -16.92 -17.42 2.68
C LYS A 196 -15.84 -16.82 3.59
N ILE A 197 -14.58 -17.03 3.21
CA ILE A 197 -13.39 -16.48 3.89
C ILE A 197 -12.57 -15.70 2.87
N ILE A 198 -12.07 -14.53 3.28
CA ILE A 198 -11.18 -13.69 2.47
C ILE A 198 -9.88 -13.48 3.24
N LEU A 199 -8.77 -13.85 2.63
CA LEU A 199 -7.43 -13.72 3.20
C LEU A 199 -6.82 -12.38 2.78
N ALA A 200 -6.66 -11.47 3.75
CA ALA A 200 -6.01 -10.16 3.57
C ALA A 200 -4.90 -10.00 4.61
N THR A 201 -4.20 -11.10 4.93
CA THR A 201 -3.21 -11.21 6.01
C THR A 201 -1.79 -10.76 5.60
N GLY A 202 -1.66 -10.09 4.43
CA GLY A 202 -0.38 -9.53 3.99
C GLY A 202 0.74 -10.57 3.99
N SER A 203 1.86 -10.25 4.63
CA SER A 203 3.05 -11.11 4.66
C SER A 203 2.82 -12.45 5.37
N TRP A 204 1.81 -12.55 6.22
CA TRP A 204 1.51 -13.79 6.98
C TRP A 204 0.67 -14.79 6.18
N SER A 205 0.18 -14.41 4.99
CA SER A 205 -0.71 -15.27 4.17
C SER A 205 -0.07 -16.62 3.82
N ARG A 206 1.22 -16.60 3.43
CA ARG A 206 1.97 -17.82 3.10
C ARG A 206 2.00 -18.79 4.30
N LYS A 207 2.36 -18.28 5.49
CA LYS A 207 2.45 -19.10 6.72
C LYS A 207 1.09 -19.74 7.07
N LEU A 208 0.02 -18.94 6.95
CA LEU A 208 -1.33 -19.41 7.27
C LEU A 208 -1.80 -20.50 6.30
N LEU A 209 -1.59 -20.30 4.99
CA LEU A 209 -1.97 -21.28 3.97
C LEU A 209 -1.15 -22.56 4.08
N LEU A 210 0.16 -22.45 4.32
CA LEU A 210 1.04 -23.59 4.50
C LEU A 210 0.60 -24.43 5.71
N LYS A 211 0.34 -23.78 6.86
CA LYS A 211 -0.13 -24.45 8.08
C LYS A 211 -1.50 -25.10 7.91
N SER A 212 -2.39 -24.50 7.10
CA SER A 212 -3.78 -24.94 6.98
C SER A 212 -4.00 -26.04 5.96
N PHE A 213 -3.34 -25.93 4.79
CA PHE A 213 -3.61 -26.76 3.62
C PHE A 213 -2.36 -27.28 2.92
N ASN A 214 -1.19 -27.07 3.51
CA ASN A 214 0.11 -27.39 2.91
C ASN A 214 0.33 -26.68 1.55
N VAL A 215 -0.29 -25.50 1.37
CA VAL A 215 -0.19 -24.68 0.15
C VAL A 215 0.75 -23.51 0.40
N SER A 216 1.69 -23.30 -0.50
CA SER A 216 2.65 -22.22 -0.40
C SER A 216 2.71 -21.41 -1.70
N PHE A 217 2.52 -20.10 -1.59
CA PHE A 217 2.75 -19.17 -2.69
C PHE A 217 4.17 -18.61 -2.61
N PRO A 218 4.82 -18.35 -3.75
CA PRO A 218 6.18 -17.79 -3.77
C PRO A 218 6.15 -16.31 -3.36
N MET A 219 6.14 -16.07 -2.06
CA MET A 219 6.11 -14.73 -1.48
C MET A 219 6.92 -14.65 -0.20
N GLN A 220 7.43 -13.46 0.09
CA GLN A 220 8.26 -13.20 1.25
C GLN A 220 8.00 -11.80 1.81
N PRO A 221 8.24 -11.60 3.11
CA PRO A 221 8.17 -10.26 3.68
C PRO A 221 9.43 -9.47 3.31
N ILE A 222 9.22 -8.24 2.84
CA ILE A 222 10.31 -7.26 2.60
C ILE A 222 10.14 -6.15 3.63
N LYS A 223 11.09 -6.04 4.53
CA LYS A 223 11.06 -5.02 5.57
C LYS A 223 11.29 -3.63 4.99
N GLY A 224 10.55 -2.64 5.50
CA GLY A 224 10.80 -1.24 5.20
C GLY A 224 10.69 -0.41 6.45
N VAL A 225 11.70 0.45 6.69
CA VAL A 225 11.67 1.42 7.79
C VAL A 225 11.36 2.78 7.20
N SER A 226 10.48 3.52 7.85
CA SER A 226 10.12 4.89 7.52
C SER A 226 10.27 5.80 8.74
N LEU A 227 10.34 7.09 8.48
CA LEU A 227 10.57 8.12 9.49
C LEU A 227 9.48 9.19 9.37
N ILE A 228 8.97 9.67 10.50
CA ILE A 228 8.09 10.85 10.57
C ILE A 228 8.82 11.93 11.33
N ILE A 229 8.91 13.11 10.70
CA ILE A 229 9.46 14.32 11.33
C ILE A 229 8.40 15.42 11.30
N LYS A 230 8.63 16.48 12.05
CA LYS A 230 7.71 17.62 12.10
C LYS A 230 8.48 18.94 12.02
N SER A 231 8.02 19.82 11.14
CA SER A 231 8.57 21.16 11.00
C SER A 231 8.25 21.99 12.26
N PRO A 232 9.23 22.71 12.82
CA PRO A 232 8.96 23.61 13.95
C PRO A 232 8.16 24.85 13.55
N LYS A 233 8.10 25.18 12.27
CA LYS A 233 7.39 26.36 11.75
C LYS A 233 6.47 26.01 10.60
N ALA A 234 5.18 26.29 10.77
CA ALA A 234 4.16 26.04 9.74
C ALA A 234 4.43 26.78 8.42
N SER A 235 5.20 27.86 8.44
CA SER A 235 5.50 28.67 7.26
C SER A 235 6.52 28.08 6.28
N LYS A 236 7.24 27.01 6.71
CA LYS A 236 8.27 26.35 5.86
C LYS A 236 7.85 24.92 5.54
N LEU A 237 6.80 24.79 4.74
CA LEU A 237 6.28 23.48 4.34
C LEU A 237 6.65 23.15 2.90
N LEU A 238 7.00 21.90 2.67
CA LEU A 238 7.12 21.35 1.33
C LEU A 238 5.73 21.34 0.68
N LYS A 239 5.69 21.62 -0.63
CA LYS A 239 4.43 21.67 -1.40
C LYS A 239 4.16 20.40 -2.19
N HIS A 240 5.23 19.69 -2.56
CA HIS A 240 5.15 18.53 -3.45
C HIS A 240 5.69 17.28 -2.78
N ASN A 241 5.25 16.12 -3.24
CA ASN A 241 5.91 14.87 -2.93
C ASN A 241 7.25 14.83 -3.66
N LEU A 242 8.31 14.46 -2.96
CA LEU A 242 9.65 14.43 -3.53
C LEU A 242 10.14 12.98 -3.64
N TRP A 243 10.63 12.62 -4.82
CA TRP A 243 11.17 11.29 -5.08
C TRP A 243 12.63 11.42 -5.46
N PHE A 244 13.48 10.86 -4.64
CA PHE A 244 14.92 10.74 -4.88
C PHE A 244 15.23 9.29 -5.25
N LYS A 245 16.47 9.03 -5.63
CA LYS A 245 16.94 7.67 -5.94
C LYS A 245 16.70 6.72 -4.75
N ASN A 246 17.00 7.17 -3.54
CA ASN A 246 17.05 6.32 -2.35
C ASN A 246 15.88 6.51 -1.39
N ILE A 247 15.24 7.67 -1.41
CA ILE A 247 14.11 7.98 -0.51
C ILE A 247 13.02 8.74 -1.25
N TYR A 248 11.84 8.73 -0.67
CA TYR A 248 10.73 9.59 -1.06
C TYR A 248 10.20 10.31 0.18
N ILE A 249 9.71 11.52 -0.02
CA ILE A 249 9.33 12.45 1.05
C ILE A 249 7.91 12.94 0.75
N ALA A 250 7.01 12.78 1.72
CA ALA A 250 5.61 13.14 1.58
C ALA A 250 5.22 14.15 2.67
N PRO A 251 5.07 15.43 2.34
CA PRO A 251 4.62 16.43 3.30
C PRO A 251 3.13 16.26 3.62
N ARG A 252 2.75 16.64 4.83
CA ARG A 252 1.36 16.65 5.32
C ARG A 252 0.93 18.07 5.70
N ASP A 253 -0.36 18.35 5.59
CA ASP A 253 -0.93 19.66 5.97
C ASP A 253 -0.71 19.98 7.45
N SER A 254 -0.50 18.95 8.28
CA SER A 254 -0.22 19.09 9.71
C SER A 254 1.20 19.61 10.02
N GLY A 255 2.06 19.76 9.00
CA GLY A 255 3.47 20.08 9.17
C GLY A 255 4.35 18.85 9.39
N GLU A 256 3.74 17.68 9.48
CA GLU A 256 4.47 16.42 9.50
C GLU A 256 4.99 16.08 8.10
N ILE A 257 6.11 15.39 8.05
CA ILE A 257 6.71 14.90 6.81
C ILE A 257 7.02 13.42 7.01
N SER A 258 6.50 12.57 6.13
CA SER A 258 6.80 11.15 6.13
C SER A 258 7.90 10.86 5.13
N ILE A 259 8.94 10.15 5.56
CA ILE A 259 10.10 9.80 4.74
C ILE A 259 10.17 8.27 4.63
N GLY A 260 10.25 7.77 3.42
CA GLY A 260 10.39 6.34 3.13
C GLY A 260 11.51 6.06 2.16
N ALA A 261 12.00 4.91 2.06
CA ALA A 261 11.99 3.83 3.04
C ALA A 261 13.12 2.88 2.71
N THR A 262 13.60 2.18 3.71
CA THR A 262 14.53 1.08 3.47
C THR A 262 13.82 -0.08 2.80
N GLU A 263 14.58 -1.04 2.27
CA GLU A 263 14.08 -2.22 1.60
C GLU A 263 15.04 -3.38 1.87
N ASP A 264 14.66 -4.25 2.83
CA ASP A 264 15.54 -5.29 3.35
C ASP A 264 14.87 -6.66 3.41
N GLU A 265 15.58 -7.69 2.99
CA GLU A 265 15.16 -9.08 3.07
C GLU A 265 15.62 -9.68 4.41
N LYS A 266 14.91 -9.38 5.49
CA LYS A 266 15.23 -9.85 6.86
C LYS A 266 14.13 -10.77 7.42
N GLY A 267 13.37 -11.44 6.54
CA GLY A 267 12.28 -12.33 6.94
C GLY A 267 11.23 -11.58 7.75
N PHE A 268 10.79 -12.17 8.85
CA PHE A 268 9.77 -11.58 9.74
C PHE A 268 10.38 -10.70 10.85
N ASN A 269 11.67 -10.35 10.73
CA ASN A 269 12.32 -9.45 11.69
C ASN A 269 11.91 -8.00 11.41
N ASP A 270 11.18 -7.40 12.35
CA ASP A 270 10.67 -6.03 12.24
C ASP A 270 11.43 -5.02 13.13
N SER A 271 12.52 -5.45 13.77
CA SER A 271 13.37 -4.57 14.57
C SER A 271 13.98 -3.47 13.70
N ILE A 272 14.09 -2.28 14.25
CA ILE A 272 14.71 -1.12 13.57
C ILE A 272 16.18 -1.05 14.02
N TYR A 273 17.10 -0.96 13.07
CA TYR A 273 18.53 -0.95 13.32
C TYR A 273 19.16 0.41 13.05
N VAL A 274 20.30 0.66 13.66
CA VAL A 274 21.04 1.93 13.56
C VAL A 274 21.38 2.28 12.11
N ASP A 275 21.76 1.30 11.31
CA ASP A 275 22.11 1.51 9.89
C ASP A 275 20.91 2.01 9.07
N GLU A 276 19.71 1.53 9.37
CA GLU A 276 18.47 1.95 8.71
C GLU A 276 18.11 3.40 9.05
N ILE A 277 18.27 3.74 10.34
CA ILE A 277 18.07 5.11 10.84
C ILE A 277 19.06 6.05 10.17
N ASN A 278 20.35 5.68 10.19
CA ASN A 278 21.43 6.47 9.58
C ASN A 278 21.19 6.68 8.07
N PHE A 279 20.76 5.62 7.36
CA PHE A 279 20.42 5.71 5.94
C PHE A 279 19.33 6.76 5.69
N LEU A 280 18.24 6.72 6.46
CA LEU A 280 17.12 7.65 6.28
C LEU A 280 17.52 9.09 6.62
N LEU A 281 18.19 9.30 7.75
CA LEU A 281 18.60 10.63 8.20
C LEU A 281 19.62 11.26 7.25
N LYS A 282 20.62 10.50 6.82
CA LYS A 282 21.64 10.98 5.88
C LYS A 282 21.00 11.43 4.56
N ASN A 283 20.16 10.59 3.95
CA ASN A 283 19.50 10.92 2.69
C ASN A 283 18.55 12.11 2.85
N LEU A 284 17.85 12.21 3.98
CA LEU A 284 16.96 13.33 4.29
C LEU A 284 17.73 14.64 4.38
N CYS A 285 18.77 14.70 5.21
CA CYS A 285 19.55 15.93 5.44
C CYS A 285 20.31 16.36 4.18
N ASP A 286 20.81 15.42 3.39
CA ASP A 286 21.42 15.69 2.07
C ASP A 286 20.42 16.29 1.07
N SER A 287 19.14 15.94 1.19
CA SER A 287 18.09 16.39 0.27
C SER A 287 17.43 17.69 0.74
N LEU A 288 17.21 17.79 2.05
CA LEU A 288 16.55 18.90 2.74
C LEU A 288 17.41 19.37 3.92
N PRO A 289 18.38 20.25 3.69
CA PRO A 289 19.27 20.71 4.78
C PRO A 289 18.54 21.28 6.01
N PHE A 290 17.35 21.87 5.80
CA PHE A 290 16.52 22.41 6.89
C PHE A 290 16.03 21.34 7.85
N ALA A 291 16.03 20.07 7.44
CA ALA A 291 15.52 18.98 8.25
C ALA A 291 16.38 18.72 9.51
N ASN A 292 17.59 19.27 9.54
CA ASN A 292 18.45 19.23 10.75
C ASN A 292 17.77 19.83 11.98
N ASP A 293 16.87 20.80 11.78
CA ASP A 293 16.18 21.51 12.86
C ASP A 293 14.77 20.95 13.13
N TYR A 294 14.40 19.83 12.48
CA TYR A 294 13.06 19.26 12.60
C TYR A 294 13.00 18.19 13.70
N GLU A 295 11.88 18.16 14.40
CA GLU A 295 11.63 17.17 15.45
C GLU A 295 11.42 15.77 14.86
N ILE A 296 12.10 14.77 15.39
CA ILE A 296 11.82 13.36 15.06
C ILE A 296 10.61 12.92 15.88
N ILE A 297 9.53 12.53 15.19
CA ILE A 297 8.31 12.05 15.84
C ILE A 297 8.42 10.53 16.11
N GLU A 298 8.69 9.74 15.05
CA GLU A 298 8.84 8.28 15.23
C GLU A 298 9.50 7.62 14.02
N PHE A 299 10.08 6.45 14.28
CA PHE A 299 10.47 5.50 13.24
C PHE A 299 9.45 4.36 13.23
N ARG A 300 9.11 3.89 12.04
CA ARG A 300 8.14 2.79 11.85
C ARG A 300 8.75 1.69 11.00
N SER A 301 8.47 0.44 11.37
CA SER A 301 8.87 -0.72 10.58
C SER A 301 7.62 -1.46 10.10
N GLY A 302 7.66 -2.00 8.90
CA GLY A 302 6.57 -2.80 8.34
C GLY A 302 7.07 -3.82 7.34
N LEU A 303 6.34 -4.94 7.24
CA LEU A 303 6.68 -6.08 6.38
C LEU A 303 5.79 -6.07 5.14
N ARG A 304 6.36 -5.67 4.00
CA ARG A 304 5.64 -5.66 2.72
C ARG A 304 5.50 -7.08 2.19
N PRO A 305 4.29 -7.51 1.79
CA PRO A 305 4.10 -8.84 1.20
C PRO A 305 4.52 -8.85 -0.27
N SER A 306 5.76 -9.26 -0.53
CA SER A 306 6.31 -9.31 -1.89
C SER A 306 6.12 -10.70 -2.49
N THR A 307 5.57 -10.77 -3.69
CA THR A 307 5.49 -11.99 -4.51
C THR A 307 6.73 -12.08 -5.40
N GLN A 308 7.08 -13.26 -5.84
CA GLN A 308 8.23 -13.49 -6.71
C GLN A 308 8.11 -12.75 -8.05
N ASP A 309 6.89 -12.67 -8.59
CA ASP A 309 6.61 -12.00 -9.86
C ASP A 309 6.29 -10.50 -9.71
N GLY A 310 6.25 -9.98 -8.50
CA GLY A 310 5.96 -8.58 -8.21
C GLY A 310 4.49 -8.19 -8.27
N PHE A 311 3.57 -9.12 -8.60
CA PHE A 311 2.14 -8.83 -8.79
C PHE A 311 1.30 -9.30 -7.59
N PRO A 312 0.23 -8.57 -7.22
CA PRO A 312 -0.65 -9.02 -6.16
C PRO A 312 -1.37 -10.32 -6.52
N ILE A 313 -1.81 -11.06 -5.51
CA ILE A 313 -2.59 -12.29 -5.67
C ILE A 313 -4.02 -11.98 -5.22
N ILE A 314 -4.92 -11.88 -6.20
CA ILE A 314 -6.32 -11.49 -5.96
C ILE A 314 -7.22 -12.48 -6.71
N GLY A 315 -7.99 -13.27 -5.95
CA GLY A 315 -8.79 -14.29 -6.63
C GLY A 315 -9.44 -15.26 -5.67
N ARG A 316 -9.93 -16.35 -6.24
CA ARG A 316 -10.53 -17.46 -5.51
C ARG A 316 -9.50 -18.59 -5.45
N LEU A 317 -9.37 -19.25 -4.30
CA LEU A 317 -8.45 -20.38 -4.14
C LEU A 317 -9.17 -21.68 -4.54
N GLU A 318 -9.44 -21.83 -5.85
CA GLU A 318 -10.28 -22.90 -6.42
C GLU A 318 -9.80 -24.30 -6.00
N ASN A 319 -8.49 -24.55 -6.02
CA ASN A 319 -7.91 -25.85 -5.68
C ASN A 319 -8.05 -26.18 -4.18
N ILE A 320 -8.38 -25.20 -3.34
CA ILE A 320 -8.68 -25.43 -1.91
C ILE A 320 -10.20 -25.46 -1.72
N SER A 321 -10.86 -24.37 -2.08
CA SER A 321 -12.31 -24.22 -1.94
C SER A 321 -12.81 -23.00 -2.70
N LYS A 322 -13.91 -23.14 -3.43
CA LYS A 322 -14.61 -22.03 -4.08
C LYS A 322 -15.11 -20.96 -3.10
N ASN A 323 -15.05 -21.26 -1.79
CA ASN A 323 -15.51 -20.33 -0.73
C ASN A 323 -14.35 -19.62 -0.02
N ILE A 324 -13.09 -19.81 -0.48
CA ILE A 324 -11.92 -19.12 0.07
C ILE A 324 -11.35 -18.18 -1.01
N PHE A 325 -11.18 -16.93 -0.65
CA PHE A 325 -10.67 -15.87 -1.52
C PHE A 325 -9.38 -15.30 -0.95
N CYS A 326 -8.55 -14.74 -1.81
CA CYS A 326 -7.28 -14.14 -1.41
C CYS A 326 -7.14 -12.73 -1.98
N ALA A 327 -6.52 -11.85 -1.19
CA ALA A 327 -6.19 -10.49 -1.53
C ALA A 327 -4.92 -10.11 -0.76
N PHE A 328 -3.77 -10.61 -1.24
CA PHE A 328 -2.47 -10.39 -0.58
C PHE A 328 -1.36 -10.24 -1.64
N GLY A 329 -0.13 -10.07 -1.21
CA GLY A 329 1.00 -9.95 -2.14
C GLY A 329 1.09 -8.60 -2.84
N HIS A 330 0.47 -7.56 -2.30
CA HIS A 330 0.42 -6.22 -2.92
C HIS A 330 1.74 -5.45 -2.84
N TYR A 331 2.75 -5.97 -2.15
CA TYR A 331 4.07 -5.36 -1.97
C TYR A 331 3.92 -3.92 -1.47
N ARG A 332 4.41 -2.93 -2.23
CA ARG A 332 4.35 -1.51 -1.85
C ARG A 332 3.06 -0.81 -2.31
N HIS A 333 2.24 -1.49 -3.12
CA HIS A 333 1.05 -0.90 -3.76
C HIS A 333 -0.26 -1.15 -3.00
N GLY A 334 -0.23 -1.76 -1.81
CA GLY A 334 -1.45 -2.17 -1.08
C GLY A 334 -2.44 -1.04 -0.81
N ILE A 335 -1.94 0.17 -0.52
CA ILE A 335 -2.81 1.35 -0.34
C ILE A 335 -3.44 1.73 -1.68
N LEU A 336 -2.61 2.01 -2.68
CA LEU A 336 -3.05 2.43 -4.01
C LEU A 336 -4.07 1.45 -4.59
N LEU A 337 -3.81 0.15 -4.49
CA LEU A 337 -4.63 -0.90 -5.09
C LEU A 337 -5.86 -1.30 -4.27
N SER A 338 -6.02 -0.79 -3.02
CA SER A 338 -7.09 -1.28 -2.15
C SER A 338 -8.51 -1.09 -2.73
N PRO A 339 -8.85 0.03 -3.43
CA PRO A 339 -10.20 0.15 -4.01
C PRO A 339 -10.49 -0.87 -5.11
N ILE A 340 -9.56 -1.04 -6.06
CA ILE A 340 -9.77 -1.99 -7.17
C ILE A 340 -9.74 -3.45 -6.66
N THR A 341 -8.90 -3.76 -5.69
CA THR A 341 -8.87 -5.08 -5.05
C THR A 341 -10.24 -5.41 -4.45
N ALA A 342 -10.85 -4.46 -3.75
CA ALA A 342 -12.17 -4.66 -3.14
C ALA A 342 -13.26 -4.89 -4.20
N GLU A 343 -13.20 -4.21 -5.34
CA GLU A 343 -14.15 -4.42 -6.45
C GLU A 343 -13.97 -5.79 -7.09
N ILE A 344 -12.72 -6.23 -7.32
CA ILE A 344 -12.45 -7.56 -7.88
C ILE A 344 -13.02 -8.63 -6.93
N ILE A 345 -12.75 -8.52 -5.64
CA ILE A 345 -13.25 -9.48 -4.63
C ILE A 345 -14.80 -9.46 -4.61
N LEU A 346 -15.42 -8.28 -4.66
CA LEU A 346 -16.88 -8.17 -4.69
C LEU A 346 -17.47 -8.86 -5.94
N SER A 347 -16.86 -8.65 -7.10
CA SER A 347 -17.30 -9.28 -8.37
C SER A 347 -17.22 -10.81 -8.27
N LEU A 348 -16.13 -11.33 -7.68
CA LEU A 348 -15.97 -12.76 -7.46
C LEU A 348 -17.03 -13.32 -6.48
N LEU A 349 -17.33 -12.58 -5.42
CA LEU A 349 -18.37 -12.97 -4.45
C LEU A 349 -19.77 -13.05 -5.10
N LYS A 350 -20.05 -12.17 -6.04
CA LYS A 350 -21.31 -12.14 -6.81
C LYS A 350 -21.33 -13.11 -7.99
N ASN A 351 -20.22 -13.84 -8.22
CA ASN A 351 -20.03 -14.71 -9.39
C ASN A 351 -20.22 -13.93 -10.72
N SER A 352 -19.92 -12.63 -10.69
CA SER A 352 -19.96 -11.79 -11.88
C SER A 352 -18.77 -12.09 -12.78
N LYS A 353 -18.95 -11.92 -14.10
CA LYS A 353 -17.85 -12.09 -15.06
C LYS A 353 -16.77 -11.03 -14.79
N LEU A 354 -15.57 -11.48 -14.50
CA LEU A 354 -14.41 -10.59 -14.34
C LEU A 354 -13.90 -10.14 -15.71
N LYS A 355 -13.37 -8.92 -15.76
CA LYS A 355 -12.60 -8.47 -16.93
C LYS A 355 -11.39 -9.42 -17.10
N ASP A 356 -11.09 -9.80 -18.31
CA ASP A 356 -10.02 -10.78 -18.58
C ASP A 356 -8.66 -10.34 -18.00
N LYS A 357 -8.37 -9.05 -18.04
CA LYS A 357 -7.12 -8.51 -17.48
C LYS A 357 -6.95 -8.78 -15.98
N TYR A 358 -8.04 -8.95 -15.23
CA TYR A 358 -7.93 -9.27 -13.78
C TYR A 358 -7.52 -10.72 -13.52
N LYS A 359 -7.76 -11.60 -14.49
CA LYS A 359 -7.33 -13.01 -14.39
C LYS A 359 -5.82 -13.13 -14.25
N PHE A 360 -5.08 -12.13 -14.74
CA PHE A 360 -3.62 -12.04 -14.59
C PHE A 360 -3.19 -12.08 -13.13
N PHE A 361 -4.03 -11.57 -12.22
CA PHE A 361 -3.73 -11.50 -10.78
C PHE A 361 -4.27 -12.69 -10.01
N SER A 362 -4.87 -13.66 -10.68
CA SER A 362 -5.43 -14.86 -10.07
C SER A 362 -4.35 -15.70 -9.40
N PRO A 363 -4.65 -16.36 -8.24
CA PRO A 363 -3.72 -17.32 -7.63
C PRO A 363 -3.40 -18.50 -8.55
N GLU A 364 -4.26 -18.84 -9.50
CA GLU A 364 -4.10 -19.97 -10.42
C GLU A 364 -2.82 -19.87 -11.27
N ARG A 365 -2.27 -18.64 -11.45
CA ARG A 365 -1.01 -18.47 -12.20
C ARG A 365 0.20 -19.17 -11.56
N PHE A 366 0.08 -19.59 -10.30
CA PHE A 366 1.16 -20.29 -9.57
C PHE A 366 1.01 -21.81 -9.55
N ASN A 367 0.01 -22.38 -10.23
CA ASN A 367 -0.22 -23.84 -10.28
C ASN A 367 -0.12 -24.52 -8.89
N TYR A 368 -0.61 -23.84 -7.85
CA TYR A 368 -0.57 -24.37 -6.48
C TYR A 368 -1.46 -25.61 -6.34
N LYS A 369 -0.98 -26.58 -5.57
CA LYS A 369 -1.72 -27.84 -5.28
C LYS A 369 -1.85 -28.02 -3.77
N CYS A 370 -2.93 -28.67 -3.33
CA CYS A 370 -3.16 -29.09 -1.96
C CYS A 370 -2.61 -30.48 -1.72
#